data_87fe2428261a9545724ab8233bb48b9d
#
_entry.id   87fe2428261a9545724ab8233bb48b9d
#
_cell.length_a   1.000
_cell.length_b   1.000
_cell.length_c   1.000
_cell.angle_alpha   90.00
_cell.angle_beta   90.00
_cell.angle_gamma   90.00
#
_symmetry.space_group_name_H-M   'P 1'
#
loop_
_entity.id
_entity.type
_entity.pdbx_description
1 polymer ?
#
loop_
_entity_poly.entity_id
_entity_poly.type
_entity_poly.pdbx_seq_one_letter_code
_entity_poly.pdbx_strand_id
1 'polypeptide(L)'
;MSFELQEFGIEVATANLGPFLTGFNNRDLETWKSWEDDPAQRIFDYSKLAFPRDPFDREPVYATLTAVAAGEVDTYRNLEPKSMFEETKHLINAPWNKKVKDGLGTRPASLQKLYEMKPGTPVSS
;
A
#
# COMPACT_ATOMS: atom_id res chain seq x y z
N MET A 1 21.92 -7.30 -0.54
CA MET A 1 22.45 -5.91 -0.54
C MET A 1 22.83 -5.42 0.85
N SER A 2 21.97 -5.45 1.89
CA SER A 2 22.34 -4.99 3.24
C SER A 2 23.53 -5.74 3.83
N PHE A 3 23.53 -7.05 3.76
CA PHE A 3 24.64 -7.88 4.25
C PHE A 3 25.95 -7.65 3.49
N GLU A 4 25.88 -7.43 2.19
CA GLU A 4 27.03 -7.20 1.32
C GLU A 4 27.68 -5.83 1.58
N LEU A 5 26.88 -4.83 1.92
CA LEU A 5 27.34 -3.46 2.17
C LEU A 5 27.84 -3.24 3.59
N GLN A 6 27.43 -4.09 4.51
CA GLN A 6 27.83 -4.00 5.92
C GLN A 6 29.34 -4.10 6.11
N GLU A 7 30.04 -4.91 5.29
CA GLU A 7 31.49 -5.04 5.32
C GLU A 7 32.23 -3.74 5.00
N PHE A 8 31.56 -2.83 4.30
CA PHE A 8 32.10 -1.53 3.93
C PHE A 8 31.65 -0.40 4.87
N GLY A 9 31.02 -0.74 6.01
CA GLY A 9 30.47 0.24 6.93
C GLY A 9 29.31 1.06 6.39
N ILE A 10 28.61 0.52 5.36
CA ILE A 10 27.45 1.19 4.75
C ILE A 10 26.18 0.68 5.40
N GLU A 11 25.42 1.57 5.98
CA GLU A 11 24.12 1.31 6.55
C GLU A 11 23.03 1.38 5.45
N VAL A 12 22.04 0.50 5.54
CA VAL A 12 20.92 0.43 4.58
C VAL A 12 19.62 0.51 5.35
N ALA A 13 18.80 1.47 5.00
CA ALA A 13 17.43 1.57 5.47
C ALA A 13 16.44 1.63 4.30
N THR A 14 15.19 1.28 4.55
CA THR A 14 14.12 1.34 3.55
C THR A 14 13.01 2.26 4.03
N ALA A 15 12.45 3.04 3.10
CA ALA A 15 11.20 3.76 3.31
C ALA A 15 10.08 3.04 2.55
N ASN A 16 9.09 2.56 3.29
CA ASN A 16 7.90 1.91 2.76
C ASN A 16 6.76 2.91 2.76
N LEU A 17 6.27 3.25 1.58
CA LEU A 17 5.28 4.31 1.42
C LEU A 17 3.90 3.72 1.12
N GLY A 18 2.89 4.21 1.82
CA GLY A 18 1.49 3.91 1.56
C GLY A 18 0.93 4.72 0.38
N PRO A 19 -0.39 4.79 0.21
CA PRO A 19 -1.02 5.55 -0.84
C PRO A 19 -1.00 7.05 -0.54
N PHE A 20 -0.20 7.81 -1.28
CA PHE A 20 -0.11 9.25 -1.18
C PHE A 20 -0.63 9.94 -2.43
N LEU A 21 -1.00 11.20 -2.31
CA LEU A 21 -1.52 12.03 -3.39
C LEU A 21 -0.39 12.42 -4.35
N THR A 22 -0.01 11.50 -5.24
CA THR A 22 1.07 11.68 -6.22
C THR A 22 0.60 11.63 -7.67
N GLY A 23 -0.69 11.40 -7.90
CA GLY A 23 -1.25 11.14 -9.23
C GLY A 23 -1.01 9.71 -9.76
N PHE A 24 -0.22 8.88 -9.09
CA PHE A 24 0.01 7.48 -9.48
C PHE A 24 -1.31 6.70 -9.51
N ASN A 25 -2.07 6.79 -8.44
CA ASN A 25 -3.35 6.10 -8.32
C ASN A 25 -4.42 6.61 -9.32
N ASN A 26 -4.33 7.87 -9.75
CA ASN A 26 -5.24 8.41 -10.74
C ASN A 26 -5.08 7.73 -12.10
N ARG A 27 -3.86 7.37 -12.48
CA ARG A 27 -3.58 6.62 -13.71
C ARG A 27 -4.17 5.21 -13.66
N ASP A 28 -4.09 4.55 -12.51
CA ASP A 28 -4.71 3.24 -12.33
C ASP A 28 -6.23 3.34 -12.48
N LEU A 29 -6.86 4.37 -11.89
CA LEU A 29 -8.29 4.61 -12.04
C LEU A 29 -8.71 4.91 -13.49
N GLU A 30 -7.92 5.68 -14.22
CA GLU A 30 -8.15 5.93 -15.65
C GLU A 30 -8.05 4.64 -16.46
N THR A 31 -7.07 3.79 -16.16
CA THR A 31 -6.92 2.49 -16.79
C THR A 31 -8.11 1.58 -16.47
N TRP A 32 -8.54 1.51 -15.21
CA TRP A 32 -9.72 0.72 -14.84
C TRP A 32 -10.99 1.21 -15.52
N LYS A 33 -11.17 2.51 -15.66
CA LYS A 33 -12.29 3.08 -16.43
C LYS A 33 -12.28 2.63 -17.89
N SER A 34 -11.11 2.53 -18.50
CA SER A 34 -11.01 2.05 -19.89
C SER A 34 -11.41 0.57 -20.04
N TRP A 35 -11.53 -0.16 -18.95
CA TRP A 35 -11.93 -1.57 -18.94
C TRP A 35 -13.38 -1.80 -18.56
N GLU A 36 -14.15 -0.75 -18.29
CA GLU A 36 -15.57 -0.84 -17.92
C GLU A 36 -16.46 -1.28 -19.10
N ASP A 37 -16.03 -1.05 -20.33
CA ASP A 37 -16.85 -1.20 -21.54
C ASP A 37 -17.17 -2.65 -21.92
N ASP A 38 -16.45 -3.64 -21.38
CA ASP A 38 -16.71 -5.05 -21.65
C ASP A 38 -16.60 -5.92 -20.39
N PRO A 39 -17.58 -5.84 -19.49
CA PRO A 39 -17.57 -6.59 -18.23
C PRO A 39 -17.56 -8.11 -18.44
N ALA A 40 -18.11 -8.59 -19.58
CA ALA A 40 -18.23 -10.03 -19.86
C ALA A 40 -16.87 -10.70 -20.14
N GLN A 41 -15.87 -9.94 -20.56
CA GLN A 41 -14.53 -10.43 -20.83
C GLN A 41 -13.57 -10.25 -19.65
N ARG A 42 -14.04 -9.73 -18.52
CA ARG A 42 -13.21 -9.45 -17.34
C ARG A 42 -13.55 -10.37 -16.17
N ILE A 43 -12.53 -10.77 -15.43
CA ILE A 43 -12.69 -11.56 -14.20
C ILE A 43 -13.29 -10.69 -13.08
N PHE A 44 -13.01 -9.38 -13.10
CA PHE A 44 -13.51 -8.42 -12.14
C PHE A 44 -14.39 -7.37 -12.79
N ASP A 45 -15.41 -6.95 -12.07
CA ASP A 45 -16.22 -5.80 -12.45
C ASP A 45 -15.49 -4.51 -12.05
N TYR A 46 -14.75 -3.94 -12.98
CA TYR A 46 -13.96 -2.73 -12.75
C TYR A 46 -14.80 -1.49 -12.47
N SER A 47 -16.07 -1.48 -12.88
CA SER A 47 -16.97 -0.37 -12.56
C SER A 47 -17.24 -0.22 -11.07
N LYS A 48 -17.01 -1.27 -10.30
CA LYS A 48 -17.17 -1.30 -8.83
C LYS A 48 -15.91 -1.01 -8.06
N LEU A 49 -14.76 -0.91 -8.75
CA LEU A 49 -13.50 -0.63 -8.08
C LEU A 49 -13.37 0.87 -7.77
N ALA A 50 -12.98 1.14 -6.56
CA ALA A 50 -12.60 2.46 -6.10
C ALA A 50 -11.41 2.37 -5.16
N PHE A 51 -10.66 3.43 -5.02
CA PHE A 51 -9.57 3.45 -4.04
C PHE A 51 -10.15 3.33 -2.62
N PRO A 52 -9.68 2.36 -1.81
CA PRO A 52 -10.28 2.07 -0.51
C PRO A 52 -9.94 3.11 0.57
N ARG A 53 -9.07 4.04 0.27
CA ARG A 53 -8.59 5.04 1.23
C ARG A 53 -8.42 6.40 0.56
N ASP A 54 -8.68 7.43 1.32
CA ASP A 54 -8.24 8.77 0.96
C ASP A 54 -6.70 8.81 0.94
N PRO A 55 -6.10 9.48 -0.05
CA PRO A 55 -4.66 9.61 -0.10
C PRO A 55 -4.15 10.42 1.08
N PHE A 56 -3.05 9.95 1.66
CA PHE A 56 -2.41 10.59 2.79
C PHE A 56 -1.64 11.85 2.40
N ASP A 57 -1.46 12.74 3.35
CA ASP A 57 -0.58 13.90 3.21
C ASP A 57 0.88 13.45 2.96
N ARG A 58 1.58 14.19 2.13
CA ARG A 58 2.96 13.92 1.71
C ARG A 58 4.02 14.40 2.69
N GLU A 59 3.70 15.38 3.54
CA GLU A 59 4.69 15.99 4.44
C GLU A 59 5.38 14.98 5.38
N PRO A 60 4.67 14.02 6.01
CA PRO A 60 5.32 12.99 6.80
C PRO A 60 6.29 12.09 5.99
N VAL A 61 6.02 11.90 4.69
CA VAL A 61 6.93 11.17 3.80
C VAL A 61 8.23 11.89 3.62
N TYR A 62 8.17 13.21 3.37
CA TYR A 62 9.38 14.01 3.19
C TYR A 62 10.24 14.02 4.46
N ALA A 63 9.60 14.16 5.63
CA ALA A 63 10.29 14.09 6.91
C ALA A 63 10.99 12.73 7.11
N THR A 64 10.30 11.63 6.83
CA THR A 64 10.87 10.29 6.95
C THR A 64 12.01 10.05 5.95
N LEU A 65 11.86 10.45 4.71
CA LEU A 65 12.93 10.32 3.70
C LEU A 65 14.16 11.14 4.07
N THR A 66 13.96 12.34 4.60
CA THR A 66 15.05 13.20 5.07
C THR A 66 15.78 12.56 6.24
N ALA A 67 15.06 12.05 7.24
CA ALA A 67 15.64 11.39 8.40
C ALA A 67 16.41 10.11 8.00
N VAL A 68 15.88 9.31 7.07
CA VAL A 68 16.57 8.14 6.52
C VAL A 68 17.86 8.56 5.82
N ALA A 69 17.82 9.58 4.98
CA ALA A 69 18.99 10.07 4.24
C ALA A 69 20.05 10.69 5.16
N ALA A 70 19.63 11.30 6.27
CA ALA A 70 20.53 11.87 7.26
C ALA A 70 21.13 10.84 8.24
N GLY A 71 20.69 9.57 8.19
CA GLY A 71 21.11 8.54 9.15
C GLY A 71 20.54 8.75 10.55
N GLU A 72 19.40 9.43 10.67
CA GLU A 72 18.73 9.75 11.94
C GLU A 72 17.74 8.66 12.39
N VAL A 73 17.67 7.54 11.65
CA VAL A 73 16.75 6.44 11.93
C VAL A 73 17.50 5.19 12.34
N ASP A 74 17.03 4.53 13.40
CA ASP A 74 17.63 3.28 13.92
C ASP A 74 16.97 2.02 13.33
N THR A 75 15.87 2.17 12.59
CA THR A 75 15.08 1.06 12.06
C THR A 75 15.39 0.81 10.60
N TYR A 76 15.59 -0.47 10.27
CA TYR A 76 15.79 -0.87 8.88
C TYR A 76 14.57 -0.55 7.99
N ARG A 77 13.34 -0.72 8.51
CA ARG A 77 12.09 -0.44 7.78
C ARG A 77 11.35 0.72 8.38
N ASN A 78 11.17 1.76 7.59
CA ASN A 78 10.44 2.97 7.94
C ASN A 78 9.17 3.05 7.12
N LEU A 79 8.01 2.90 7.76
CA LEU A 79 6.70 2.93 7.09
C LEU A 79 6.02 4.28 7.28
N GLU A 80 5.51 4.84 6.18
CA GLU A 80 4.59 5.98 6.20
C GLU A 80 3.32 5.66 5.39
N PRO A 81 2.14 6.01 5.91
CA PRO A 81 1.88 6.60 7.24
C PRO A 81 2.04 5.55 8.35
N LYS A 82 2.51 5.99 9.50
CA LYS A 82 2.71 5.13 10.68
C LYS A 82 1.44 4.43 11.14
N SER A 83 0.28 5.01 10.86
CA SER A 83 -1.03 4.41 11.16
C SER A 83 -1.27 3.06 10.47
N MET A 84 -0.56 2.78 9.38
CA MET A 84 -0.66 1.50 8.65
C MET A 84 0.33 0.43 9.15
N PHE A 85 1.16 0.74 10.14
CA PHE A 85 2.26 -0.14 10.55
C PHE A 85 1.77 -1.52 11.01
N GLU A 86 0.83 -1.58 11.91
CA GLU A 86 0.35 -2.87 12.46
C GLU A 86 -0.41 -3.69 11.41
N GLU A 87 -1.21 -3.04 10.59
CA GLU A 87 -1.89 -3.71 9.49
C GLU A 87 -0.91 -4.29 8.47
N THR A 88 0.10 -3.50 8.07
CA THR A 88 1.13 -3.93 7.11
C THR A 88 1.95 -5.09 7.68
N LYS A 89 2.35 -4.99 8.93
CA LYS A 89 3.07 -6.06 9.64
C LYS A 89 2.25 -7.35 9.71
N HIS A 90 0.96 -7.24 10.02
CA HIS A 90 0.04 -8.37 10.03
C HIS A 90 -0.07 -9.01 8.64
N LEU A 91 -0.29 -8.22 7.60
CA LEU A 91 -0.40 -8.72 6.21
C LEU A 91 0.87 -9.44 5.73
N ILE A 92 2.04 -8.96 6.13
CA ILE A 92 3.31 -9.60 5.76
C ILE A 92 3.52 -10.91 6.52
N ASN A 93 3.15 -10.96 7.79
CA ASN A 93 3.45 -12.09 8.66
C ASN A 93 2.37 -13.18 8.67
N ALA A 94 1.10 -12.82 8.47
CA ALA A 94 -0.02 -13.76 8.53
C ALA A 94 0.12 -14.97 7.58
N PRO A 95 0.59 -14.83 6.33
CA PRO A 95 0.68 -15.95 5.39
C PRO A 95 1.61 -17.07 5.83
N TRP A 96 2.67 -16.76 6.57
CA TRP A 96 3.70 -17.75 6.96
C TRP A 96 3.17 -18.91 7.82
N ASN A 97 2.13 -18.66 8.60
CA ASN A 97 1.57 -19.63 9.54
C ASN A 97 0.17 -20.14 9.14
N LYS A 98 -0.30 -19.77 7.94
CA LYS A 98 -1.64 -20.15 7.46
C LYS A 98 -1.59 -21.34 6.51
N LYS A 99 -2.53 -22.26 6.67
CA LYS A 99 -2.76 -23.33 5.69
C LYS A 99 -3.66 -22.80 4.58
N VAL A 100 -3.41 -23.25 3.35
CA VAL A 100 -4.19 -22.81 2.17
C VAL A 100 -5.71 -22.97 2.38
N LYS A 101 -6.12 -24.08 3.00
CA LYS A 101 -7.53 -24.39 3.27
C LYS A 101 -8.21 -23.44 4.27
N ASP A 102 -7.43 -22.79 5.12
CA ASP A 102 -7.97 -21.92 6.17
C ASP A 102 -8.07 -20.46 5.68
N GLY A 103 -7.57 -20.17 4.48
CA GLY A 103 -7.47 -18.84 3.93
C GLY A 103 -6.55 -17.92 4.77
N LEU A 104 -6.57 -16.64 4.51
CA LEU A 104 -5.73 -15.65 5.21
C LEU A 104 -6.40 -15.06 6.48
N GLY A 105 -7.60 -15.53 6.81
CA GLY A 105 -8.37 -15.03 7.95
C GLY A 105 -9.27 -13.85 7.59
N THR A 106 -9.61 -13.03 8.59
CA THR A 106 -10.47 -11.86 8.36
C THR A 106 -9.76 -10.86 7.46
N ARG A 107 -10.50 -10.38 6.46
CA ARG A 107 -10.00 -9.37 5.54
C ARG A 107 -9.74 -8.06 6.30
N PRO A 108 -8.59 -7.40 6.11
CA PRO A 108 -8.33 -6.08 6.69
C PRO A 108 -9.43 -5.07 6.35
N ALA A 109 -9.73 -4.16 7.26
CA ALA A 109 -10.81 -3.18 7.09
C ALA A 109 -10.67 -2.35 5.81
N SER A 110 -9.44 -2.03 5.42
CA SER A 110 -9.16 -1.34 4.16
C SER A 110 -9.54 -2.13 2.92
N LEU A 111 -9.23 -3.44 2.91
CA LEU A 111 -9.64 -4.33 1.82
C LEU A 111 -11.13 -4.62 1.86
N GLN A 112 -11.72 -4.73 3.05
CA GLN A 112 -13.16 -4.91 3.19
C GLN A 112 -13.92 -3.74 2.57
N LYS A 113 -13.50 -2.51 2.84
CA LYS A 113 -14.05 -1.31 2.21
C LYS A 113 -14.02 -1.38 0.67
N LEU A 114 -12.92 -1.85 0.08
CA LEU A 114 -12.81 -1.99 -1.37
C LEU A 114 -13.91 -2.87 -1.95
N TYR A 115 -14.25 -3.96 -1.29
CA TYR A 115 -15.31 -4.88 -1.75
C TYR A 115 -16.73 -4.41 -1.46
N GLU A 116 -16.89 -3.48 -0.53
CA GLU A 116 -18.19 -2.91 -0.15
C GLU A 116 -18.50 -1.62 -0.90
N MET A 117 -17.55 -1.04 -1.61
CA MET A 117 -17.72 0.21 -2.34
C MET A 117 -18.73 0.05 -3.47
N LYS A 118 -19.67 0.97 -3.52
CA LYS A 118 -20.66 1.05 -4.60
C LYS A 118 -20.07 1.76 -5.81
N PRO A 119 -20.50 1.42 -7.03
CA PRO A 119 -20.14 2.16 -8.22
C PRO A 119 -20.42 3.67 -8.04
N GLY A 120 -19.53 4.49 -8.53
CA GLY A 120 -19.71 5.94 -8.48
C GLY A 120 -19.38 6.60 -7.14
N THR A 121 -18.76 5.88 -6.19
CA THR A 121 -18.20 6.52 -4.99
C THR A 121 -17.04 7.45 -5.42
N PRO A 122 -17.14 8.78 -5.17
CA PRO A 122 -16.08 9.70 -5.56
C PRO A 122 -14.77 9.34 -4.85
N VAL A 123 -13.69 9.31 -5.60
CA VAL A 123 -12.36 9.34 -5.01
C VAL A 123 -12.10 10.79 -4.67
N SER A 124 -11.99 11.11 -3.39
CA SER A 124 -11.64 12.47 -2.95
C SER A 124 -10.29 12.83 -3.56
N SER A 125 -10.31 13.91 -4.31
CA SER A 125 -9.12 14.50 -4.95
C SER A 125 -8.24 15.21 -3.94
#